data_4ef68c901fc864478641a90eb4f48e13
#
_entry.id   4ef68c901fc864478641a90eb4f48e13
#
_cell.length_a   1.000
_cell.length_b   1.000
_cell.length_c   1.000
_cell.angle_alpha   90.00
_cell.angle_beta   90.00
_cell.angle_gamma   90.00
#
_symmetry.space_group_name_H-M   'P 1'
#
loop_
_entity.id
_entity.type
_entity.pdbx_description
1 polymer ?
#
loop_
_entity_poly.entity_id
_entity_poly.type
_entity_poly.pdbx_seq_one_letter_code
_entity_poly.pdbx_strand_id
1 'polypeptide(L)' 'MGFIRLRVRELAQEKGWTLKEVSDFSEIPYSTVKNYAQASRLATVDYTALQKLARVFDIPIEDVVEVLEE' A
#
# COMPACT_ATOMS: atom_id res chain seq x y z
N MET A 1 -10.74 0.15 -18.77
CA MET A 1 -9.63 0.78 -18.09
C MET A 1 -9.51 0.24 -16.68
N GLY A 2 -8.35 -0.22 -16.29
CA GLY A 2 -8.17 -0.85 -15.02
C GLY A 2 -7.83 0.15 -13.93
N PHE A 3 -8.34 -0.10 -12.75
CA PHE A 3 -7.98 0.63 -11.55
C PHE A 3 -7.47 -0.37 -10.52
N ILE A 4 -6.71 0.13 -9.56
CA ILE A 4 -6.19 -0.69 -8.47
C ILE A 4 -6.47 -0.03 -7.14
N ARG A 5 -6.36 -0.81 -6.09
CA ARG A 5 -6.42 -0.33 -4.72
C ARG A 5 -5.28 -1.00 -3.96
N LEU A 6 -4.62 -0.26 -3.10
CA LEU A 6 -3.57 -0.83 -2.29
C LEU A 6 -4.15 -1.28 -0.95
N ARG A 7 -3.72 -2.45 -0.50
CA ARG A 7 -4.25 -3.06 0.72
C ARG A 7 -3.47 -2.63 1.96
N VAL A 8 -2.99 -1.38 1.96
CA VAL A 8 -2.12 -0.90 3.04
C VAL A 8 -2.83 -0.96 4.38
N ARG A 9 -4.08 -0.53 4.44
CA ARG A 9 -4.83 -0.51 5.69
C ARG A 9 -5.01 -1.90 6.27
N GLU A 10 -5.44 -2.84 5.43
CA GLU A 10 -5.66 -4.21 5.86
C GLU A 10 -4.36 -4.86 6.33
N LEU A 11 -3.28 -4.65 5.57
CA LEU A 11 -2.00 -5.25 5.91
C LEU A 11 -1.44 -4.66 7.20
N ALA A 12 -1.60 -3.35 7.40
CA ALA A 12 -1.16 -2.71 8.63
C ALA A 12 -1.93 -3.26 9.83
N GLN A 13 -3.24 -3.46 9.66
CA GLN A 13 -4.06 -4.01 10.75
C GLN A 13 -3.62 -5.42 11.10
N GLU A 14 -3.28 -6.23 10.11
CA GLU A 14 -2.81 -7.59 10.37
C GLU A 14 -1.52 -7.60 11.18
N LYS A 15 -0.66 -6.61 10.97
CA LYS A 15 0.59 -6.50 11.71
C LYS A 15 0.42 -5.77 13.04
N GLY A 16 -0.72 -5.13 13.25
CA GLY A 16 -0.92 -4.31 14.43
C GLY A 16 -0.18 -2.98 14.34
N TRP A 17 0.06 -2.49 13.14
CA TRP A 17 0.82 -1.25 12.91
C TRP A 17 -0.12 -0.09 12.58
N THR A 18 0.27 1.11 13.01
CA THR A 18 -0.37 2.34 12.54
C THR A 18 0.21 2.70 11.18
N LEU A 19 -0.49 3.60 10.48
CA LEU A 19 0.04 4.08 9.19
C LEU A 19 1.37 4.82 9.38
N LYS A 20 1.54 5.49 10.52
CA LYS A 20 2.80 6.15 10.82
C LYS A 20 3.93 5.13 10.90
N GLU A 21 3.67 4.00 11.53
CA GLU A 21 4.66 2.93 11.62
C GLU A 21 4.98 2.35 10.25
N VAL A 22 3.97 2.19 9.41
CA VAL A 22 4.20 1.73 8.04
C VAL A 22 5.13 2.72 7.32
N SER A 23 4.88 4.01 7.50
CA SER A 23 5.74 5.03 6.91
C SER A 23 7.18 4.91 7.40
N ASP A 24 7.35 4.75 8.72
CA ASP A 24 8.68 4.66 9.30
C ASP A 24 9.42 3.42 8.80
N PHE A 25 8.75 2.28 8.74
CA PHE A 25 9.39 1.02 8.35
C PHE A 25 9.68 0.96 6.85
N SER A 26 8.81 1.55 6.03
CA SER A 26 8.93 1.48 4.57
C SER A 26 9.77 2.60 4.00
N GLU A 27 10.04 3.65 4.80
CA GLU A 27 10.73 4.85 4.33
C GLU A 27 9.95 5.57 3.24
N ILE A 28 8.64 5.42 3.25
CA ILE A 28 7.74 6.17 2.37
C ILE A 28 7.15 7.31 3.19
N PRO A 29 7.07 8.52 2.64
CA PRO A 29 6.49 9.64 3.40
C PRO A 29 5.09 9.31 3.92
N TYR A 30 4.81 9.76 5.12
CA TYR A 30 3.53 9.45 5.77
C TYR A 30 2.34 9.89 4.92
N SER A 31 2.43 11.08 4.31
CA SER A 31 1.34 11.58 3.48
C SER A 31 1.05 10.64 2.31
N THR A 32 2.09 10.03 1.75
CA THR A 32 1.94 9.08 0.66
C THR A 32 1.29 7.79 1.15
N VAL A 33 1.76 7.27 2.30
CA VAL A 33 1.19 6.06 2.89
C VAL A 33 -0.29 6.29 3.21
N LYS A 34 -0.60 7.44 3.80
CA LYS A 34 -1.97 7.78 4.14
C LYS A 34 -2.85 7.85 2.89
N ASN A 35 -2.33 8.47 1.84
CA ASN A 35 -3.07 8.58 0.59
C ASN A 35 -3.35 7.20 0.01
N TYR A 36 -2.35 6.32 -0.01
CA TYR A 36 -2.56 4.97 -0.52
C TYR A 36 -3.57 4.20 0.31
N ALA A 37 -3.54 4.38 1.64
CA ALA A 37 -4.45 3.67 2.53
C ALA A 37 -5.89 4.13 2.37
N GLN A 38 -6.09 5.40 2.04
CA GLN A 38 -7.42 5.98 1.95
C GLN A 38 -8.02 5.92 0.54
N ALA A 39 -7.18 5.80 -0.48
CA ALA A 39 -7.67 5.82 -1.85
C ALA A 39 -8.43 4.54 -2.15
N SER A 40 -9.67 4.69 -2.60
CA SER A 40 -10.48 3.53 -2.98
C SER A 40 -10.17 3.07 -4.41
N ARG A 41 -9.62 3.95 -5.23
CA ARG A 41 -9.27 3.65 -6.62
C ARG A 41 -8.05 4.46 -7.01
N LEU A 42 -7.11 3.80 -7.69
CA LEU A 42 -5.91 4.45 -8.19
C LEU A 42 -5.71 4.03 -9.64
N ALA A 43 -5.41 5.00 -10.50
CA ALA A 43 -5.08 4.70 -11.89
C ALA A 43 -3.62 4.31 -12.02
N THR A 44 -2.75 4.89 -11.20
CA THR A 44 -1.32 4.60 -11.25
C THR A 44 -0.78 4.58 -9.82
N VAL A 45 0.39 3.96 -9.67
CA VAL A 45 1.09 3.95 -8.40
C VAL A 45 2.57 3.78 -8.69
N ASP A 46 3.42 4.35 -7.84
CA ASP A 46 4.86 4.26 -7.99
C ASP A 46 5.31 2.83 -7.68
N TYR A 47 5.98 2.21 -8.66
CA TYR A 47 6.47 0.83 -8.50
C TYR A 47 7.46 0.72 -7.34
N THR A 48 8.31 1.72 -7.16
CA THR A 48 9.26 1.71 -6.05
C THR A 48 8.54 1.66 -4.71
N ALA A 49 7.45 2.41 -4.59
CA ALA A 49 6.65 2.39 -3.36
C ALA A 49 6.04 1.00 -3.15
N LEU A 50 5.56 0.36 -4.23
CA LEU A 50 5.02 -1.00 -4.12
C LEU A 50 6.08 -1.97 -3.63
N GLN A 51 7.30 -1.87 -4.14
CA GLN A 51 8.38 -2.74 -3.71
C GLN A 51 8.68 -2.54 -2.23
N LYS A 52 8.70 -1.30 -1.78
CA LYS A 52 8.96 -1.01 -0.38
C LYS A 52 7.87 -1.58 0.52
N LEU A 53 6.62 -1.43 0.13
CA LEU A 53 5.50 -1.96 0.90
C LEU A 53 5.54 -3.48 0.94
N ALA A 54 5.79 -4.12 -0.19
CA ALA A 54 5.87 -5.58 -0.25
C ALA A 54 6.96 -6.10 0.68
N ARG A 55 8.10 -5.42 0.70
CA ARG A 55 9.22 -5.82 1.55
C ARG A 55 8.87 -5.67 3.02
N VAL A 56 8.26 -4.55 3.38
CA VAL A 56 7.91 -4.27 4.77
C VAL A 56 6.90 -5.29 5.30
N PHE A 57 5.91 -5.63 4.47
CA PHE A 57 4.89 -6.60 4.87
C PHE A 57 5.30 -8.04 4.60
N ASP A 58 6.46 -8.24 3.96
CA ASP A 58 7.00 -9.57 3.67
C ASP A 58 6.04 -10.40 2.83
N ILE A 59 5.52 -9.79 1.78
CA ILE A 59 4.59 -10.44 0.85
C ILE A 59 4.96 -10.03 -0.58
N PRO A 60 4.48 -10.78 -1.59
CA PRO A 60 4.69 -10.39 -2.99
C PRO A 60 3.94 -9.11 -3.31
N ILE A 61 4.40 -8.40 -4.34
CA ILE A 61 3.77 -7.16 -4.78
C ILE A 61 2.31 -7.39 -5.13
N GLU A 62 1.99 -8.50 -5.76
CA GLU A 62 0.61 -8.78 -6.16
C GLU A 62 -0.33 -8.92 -4.96
N ASP A 63 0.21 -9.18 -3.78
CA ASP A 63 -0.62 -9.23 -2.57
C ASP A 63 -0.80 -7.86 -1.93
N VAL A 64 0.00 -6.88 -2.32
CA VAL A 64 -0.19 -5.49 -1.88
C VAL A 64 -1.29 -4.82 -2.70
N VAL A 65 -1.42 -5.21 -3.96
CA VAL A 65 -2.30 -4.57 -4.93
C VAL A 65 -3.55 -5.39 -5.12
N GLU A 66 -4.70 -4.71 -5.12
CA GLU A 66 -5.96 -5.32 -5.49
C GLU A 66 -6.39 -4.74 -6.84
N VAL A 67 -6.57 -5.60 -7.83
CA VAL A 67 -7.02 -5.16 -9.15
C VAL A 67 -8.54 -5.05 -9.12
N LEU A 68 -9.04 -3.87 -9.48
CA LEU A 68 -10.47 -3.60 -9.49
C LEU A 68 -10.97 -3.73 -10.91
N GLU A 69 -12.04 -4.49 -11.08
CA GLU A 69 -12.66 -4.66 -12.39
C GLU A 69 -13.82 -3.69 -12.54
N GLU A 70 -13.93 -3.14 -13.74
CA GLU A 70 -15.01 -2.19 -14.04
C GLU A 70 -16.10 -2.83 -14.86
#